data_db0c58e64ff9551abc27740ce8deba29
#
_entry.id   db0c58e64ff9551abc27740ce8deba29
#
_cell.length_a   1.000
_cell.length_b   1.000
_cell.length_c   1.000
_cell.angle_alpha   90.00
_cell.angle_beta   90.00
_cell.angle_gamma   90.00
#
_symmetry.space_group_name_H-M   'P 1'
#
loop_
_entity.id
_entity.type
_entity.pdbx_description
1 polymer ?
#
loop_
_entity_poly.entity_id
_entity_poly.type
_entity_poly.pdbx_seq_one_letter_code
_entity_poly.pdbx_strand_id
1 'polypeptide(L)'
;MADIYRYTMTHYTGTQYDSLLPKSAYTTTATLPASGWSSSTKSQTITVAVVSAADDVVVTYAPASHDAYVNAGVYCSAQADGSLTFKCNKIPTANLTVNIMLL
;
A
#
# COMPACT_ATOMS: atom_id res chain seq x y z
N MET A 1 -4.58 22.29 2.82
CA MET A 1 -5.35 22.06 3.36
C MET A 1 -5.40 22.21 3.82
N ALA A 2 -5.48 22.30 3.57
CA ALA A 2 -6.20 22.14 4.21
C ALA A 2 -6.54 22.39 4.81
N ASP A 3 -6.09 22.77 4.56
CA ASP A 3 -6.87 22.76 5.31
C ASP A 3 -6.88 22.55 6.07
N ILE A 4 -6.41 22.25 6.39
CA ILE A 4 -6.86 21.69 7.14
C ILE A 4 -6.43 21.55 7.76
N TYR A 5 -5.82 21.62 7.89
CA TYR A 5 -6.16 21.01 8.39
C TYR A 5 -5.95 21.41 9.04
N ARG A 6 -5.80 21.85 9.21
CA ARG A 6 -6.35 21.78 9.70
C ARG A 6 -6.86 22.29 10.15
N TYR A 7 -7.05 22.88 10.06
CA TYR A 7 -8.16 22.98 10.30
C TYR A 7 -8.67 23.04 11.05
N THR A 8 -8.69 23.29 11.30
CA THR A 8 -9.56 23.31 11.98
C THR A 8 -10.29 22.78 12.09
N MET A 9 -10.54 22.33 12.60
CA MET A 9 -11.51 21.88 12.54
C MET A 9 -12.39 22.45 13.05
N THR A 10 -12.36 23.03 13.13
CA THR A 10 -13.11 23.47 13.39
C THR A 10 -14.33 23.49 13.36
N HIS A 11 -14.88 23.76 13.23
CA HIS A 11 -16.14 23.59 13.10
C HIS A 11 -16.56 23.16 11.85
N TYR A 12 -16.20 21.98 11.57
CA TYR A 12 -16.69 21.39 10.39
C TYR A 12 -18.10 20.92 10.59
N THR A 13 -18.92 21.05 9.55
CA THR A 13 -20.20 20.35 9.50
C THR A 13 -19.93 18.86 9.38
N GLY A 14 -20.94 18.05 9.62
CA GLY A 14 -20.82 16.61 9.43
C GLY A 14 -20.38 16.25 8.02
N THR A 15 -20.91 16.95 7.02
CA THR A 15 -20.55 16.69 5.61
C THR A 15 -19.08 17.01 5.36
N GLN A 16 -18.58 18.11 5.92
CA GLN A 16 -17.16 18.45 5.74
C GLN A 16 -16.26 17.42 6.39
N TYR A 17 -16.62 16.96 7.56
CA TYR A 17 -15.84 15.96 8.24
C TYR A 17 -15.81 14.64 7.48
N ASP A 18 -16.94 14.20 6.98
CA ASP A 18 -17.04 12.99 6.20
C ASP A 18 -16.20 13.06 4.93
N SER A 19 -16.14 14.23 4.29
CA SER A 19 -15.35 14.37 3.08
C SER A 19 -13.85 14.32 3.35
N LEU A 20 -13.41 14.65 4.57
CA LEU A 20 -12.00 14.55 4.93
C LEU A 20 -11.60 13.10 5.19
N LEU A 21 -12.41 12.36 5.92
CA LEU A 21 -12.08 10.98 6.28
C LEU A 21 -12.07 10.03 5.10
N PRO A 22 -13.12 10.00 4.26
CA PRO A 22 -13.12 9.07 3.11
C PRO A 22 -12.03 9.36 2.10
N LYS A 23 -11.67 10.62 1.91
CA LYS A 23 -10.64 10.97 0.94
C LYS A 23 -9.28 10.45 1.31
N SER A 24 -8.99 10.36 2.60
CA SER A 24 -7.70 9.88 3.06
C SER A 24 -7.66 8.38 3.21
N ALA A 25 -8.76 7.68 2.97
CA ALA A 25 -8.86 6.25 3.21
C ALA A 25 -9.13 5.48 1.92
N TYR A 26 -8.43 5.81 0.84
CA TYR A 26 -8.52 5.04 -0.38
C TYR A 26 -7.85 3.68 -0.19
N THR A 27 -8.54 2.62 -0.55
CA THR A 27 -8.00 1.27 -0.44
C THR A 27 -8.11 0.53 -1.77
N THR A 28 -7.12 -0.30 -2.02
CA THR A 28 -7.12 -1.18 -3.19
C THR A 28 -6.35 -2.45 -2.84
N THR A 29 -6.37 -3.41 -3.74
CA THR A 29 -5.60 -4.64 -3.60
C THR A 29 -4.67 -4.81 -4.78
N ALA A 30 -3.62 -5.59 -4.58
CA ALA A 30 -2.69 -5.92 -5.65
C ALA A 30 -2.16 -7.33 -5.42
N THR A 31 -1.63 -7.92 -6.49
CA THR A 31 -1.02 -9.25 -6.43
C THR A 31 0.47 -9.12 -6.65
N LEU A 32 1.23 -9.81 -5.79
CA LEU A 32 2.66 -10.01 -5.99
C LEU A 32 2.82 -11.41 -6.59
N PRO A 33 2.97 -11.53 -7.91
CA PRO A 33 3.07 -12.86 -8.53
C PRO A 33 4.36 -13.56 -8.11
N ALA A 34 4.28 -14.86 -7.89
CA ALA A 34 5.46 -15.66 -7.53
C ALA A 34 6.55 -15.55 -8.59
N SER A 35 6.16 -15.44 -9.86
CA SER A 35 7.10 -15.32 -10.97
C SER A 35 7.71 -13.92 -11.14
N GLY A 36 7.21 -12.93 -10.39
CA GLY A 36 7.67 -11.54 -10.52
C GLY A 36 8.94 -11.22 -9.76
N TRP A 37 9.37 -12.08 -8.85
CA TRP A 37 10.53 -11.79 -8.01
C TRP A 37 11.84 -11.97 -8.77
N SER A 38 12.70 -10.96 -8.66
CA SER A 38 14.07 -11.09 -9.16
C SER A 38 14.86 -12.01 -8.22
N SER A 39 15.48 -13.02 -8.77
CA SER A 39 16.28 -13.96 -7.96
C SER A 39 17.55 -13.31 -7.39
N SER A 40 18.07 -12.30 -8.06
CA SER A 40 19.30 -11.64 -7.64
C SER A 40 19.04 -10.59 -6.55
N THR A 41 17.95 -9.84 -6.64
CA THR A 41 17.66 -8.76 -5.68
C THR A 41 16.55 -9.14 -4.70
N LYS A 42 15.85 -10.23 -4.95
CA LYS A 42 14.69 -10.68 -4.16
C LYS A 42 13.67 -9.55 -4.02
N SER A 43 13.38 -8.92 -5.14
CA SER A 43 12.46 -7.79 -5.20
C SER A 43 11.59 -7.85 -6.44
N GLN A 44 10.47 -7.16 -6.38
CA GLN A 44 9.65 -6.88 -7.56
C GLN A 44 8.94 -5.54 -7.39
N THR A 45 8.67 -4.91 -8.52
CA THR A 45 7.92 -3.66 -8.56
C THR A 45 6.60 -3.91 -9.25
N ILE A 46 5.52 -3.47 -8.62
CA ILE A 46 4.18 -3.61 -9.19
C ILE A 46 3.62 -2.23 -9.49
N THR A 47 2.74 -2.18 -10.49
CA THR A 47 2.03 -0.96 -10.85
C THR A 47 0.83 -0.77 -9.93
N VAL A 48 0.76 0.40 -9.30
CA VAL A 48 -0.40 0.83 -8.53
C VAL A 48 -0.66 2.28 -8.91
N ALA A 49 -1.50 2.46 -9.91
CA ALA A 49 -1.63 3.73 -10.61
C ALA A 49 -1.99 4.92 -9.71
N VAL A 50 -2.70 4.66 -8.60
CA VAL A 50 -3.17 5.72 -7.70
C VAL A 50 -2.10 6.19 -6.70
N VAL A 51 -0.98 5.49 -6.60
CA VAL A 51 0.09 5.85 -5.66
C VAL A 51 0.94 6.97 -6.24
N SER A 52 1.30 7.94 -5.40
CA SER A 52 2.33 8.90 -5.74
C SER A 52 3.50 8.75 -4.78
N ALA A 53 4.66 9.28 -5.15
CA ALA A 53 5.85 9.19 -4.33
C ALA A 53 5.69 9.90 -2.98
N ALA A 54 4.76 10.84 -2.89
CA ALA A 54 4.53 11.64 -1.69
C ALA A 54 3.40 11.11 -0.80
N ASP A 55 2.69 10.06 -1.22
CA ASP A 55 1.58 9.53 -0.43
C ASP A 55 2.08 8.79 0.81
N ASP A 56 1.25 8.82 1.85
CA ASP A 56 1.42 7.92 2.98
C ASP A 56 0.73 6.61 2.63
N VAL A 57 1.50 5.55 2.50
CA VAL A 57 1.00 4.25 2.05
C VAL A 57 1.14 3.23 3.16
N VAL A 58 0.06 2.51 3.43
CA VAL A 58 0.06 1.37 4.34
C VAL A 58 -0.22 0.12 3.53
N VAL A 59 0.66 -0.86 3.64
CA VAL A 59 0.53 -2.13 2.93
C VAL A 59 0.39 -3.24 3.96
N THR A 60 -0.64 -4.06 3.80
CA THR A 60 -0.83 -5.24 4.63
C THR A 60 -1.10 -6.45 3.74
N TYR A 61 -0.85 -7.64 4.27
CA TYR A 61 -1.20 -8.87 3.54
C TYR A 61 -2.70 -9.12 3.63
N ALA A 62 -3.26 -9.75 2.60
CA ALA A 62 -4.61 -10.28 2.70
C ALA A 62 -4.59 -11.53 3.59
N PRO A 63 -5.69 -11.85 4.28
CA PRO A 63 -5.70 -13.00 5.21
C PRO A 63 -5.22 -14.30 4.58
N ALA A 64 -5.58 -14.58 3.34
CA ALA A 64 -5.18 -15.82 2.68
C ALA A 64 -3.68 -15.87 2.37
N SER A 65 -3.00 -14.73 2.35
CA SER A 65 -1.56 -14.64 2.07
C SER A 65 -0.71 -14.50 3.33
N HIS A 66 -1.32 -14.50 4.50
CA HIS A 66 -0.63 -14.22 5.76
C HIS A 66 0.63 -15.07 5.95
N ASP A 67 0.48 -16.39 5.91
CA ASP A 67 1.61 -17.27 6.24
C ASP A 67 2.73 -17.14 5.21
N ALA A 68 2.39 -17.12 3.92
CA ALA A 68 3.39 -16.99 2.87
C ALA A 68 4.10 -15.64 2.91
N TYR A 69 3.35 -14.56 3.19
CA TYR A 69 3.89 -13.22 3.29
C TYR A 69 4.88 -13.10 4.45
N VAL A 70 4.47 -13.55 5.62
CA VAL A 70 5.28 -13.47 6.84
C VAL A 70 6.49 -14.39 6.74
N ASN A 71 6.32 -15.62 6.29
CA ASN A 71 7.41 -16.58 6.18
C ASN A 71 8.47 -16.16 5.18
N ALA A 72 8.06 -15.48 4.12
CA ALA A 72 9.00 -14.97 3.12
C ALA A 72 9.68 -13.67 3.55
N GLY A 73 9.18 -13.02 4.60
CA GLY A 73 9.72 -11.74 5.06
C GLY A 73 9.47 -10.63 4.07
N VAL A 74 8.29 -10.59 3.47
CA VAL A 74 7.96 -9.59 2.45
C VAL A 74 7.69 -8.24 3.10
N TYR A 75 8.16 -7.19 2.46
CA TYR A 75 7.85 -5.82 2.88
C TYR A 75 7.93 -4.88 1.68
N CYS A 76 7.22 -3.77 1.77
CA CYS A 76 7.31 -2.71 0.77
C CYS A 76 8.56 -1.88 1.04
N SER A 77 9.50 -1.87 0.10
CA SER A 77 10.79 -1.25 0.30
C SER A 77 10.91 0.14 -0.32
N ALA A 78 10.04 0.46 -1.28
CA ALA A 78 10.10 1.76 -1.96
C ALA A 78 8.76 2.06 -2.62
N GLN A 79 8.51 3.33 -2.83
CA GLN A 79 7.34 3.79 -3.59
C GLN A 79 7.77 4.89 -4.55
N ALA A 80 7.06 4.95 -5.65
CA ALA A 80 7.24 5.98 -6.66
C ALA A 80 5.87 6.28 -7.28
N ASP A 81 5.81 7.27 -8.16
CA ASP A 81 4.57 7.57 -8.84
C ASP A 81 4.10 6.35 -9.64
N GLY A 82 2.93 5.84 -9.28
CA GLY A 82 2.31 4.71 -9.96
C GLY A 82 2.89 3.34 -9.66
N SER A 83 3.78 3.21 -8.65
CA SER A 83 4.38 1.90 -8.37
C SER A 83 4.79 1.73 -6.91
N LEU A 84 4.85 0.47 -6.51
CA LEU A 84 5.41 0.06 -5.22
C LEU A 84 6.40 -1.06 -5.47
N THR A 85 7.52 -1.03 -4.76
CA THR A 85 8.55 -2.06 -4.82
C THR A 85 8.55 -2.85 -3.53
N PHE A 86 8.56 -4.17 -3.67
CA PHE A 86 8.57 -5.09 -2.54
C PHE A 86 9.86 -5.88 -2.53
N LYS A 87 10.33 -6.21 -1.35
CA LYS A 87 11.48 -7.11 -1.13
C LYS A 87 11.07 -8.26 -0.24
N CYS A 88 11.85 -9.33 -0.30
CA CYS A 88 11.65 -10.49 0.56
C CYS A 88 13.00 -11.06 0.97
N ASN A 89 12.98 -11.85 2.04
CA ASN A 89 14.17 -12.58 2.47
C ASN A 89 14.28 -13.91 1.73
N LYS A 90 13.15 -14.51 1.41
CA LYS A 90 13.06 -15.77 0.70
C LYS A 90 11.95 -15.65 -0.33
N ILE A 91 12.25 -16.00 -1.58
CA ILE A 91 11.26 -15.86 -2.66
C ILE A 91 10.11 -16.83 -2.40
N PRO A 92 8.88 -16.30 -2.28
CA PRO A 92 7.72 -17.17 -2.06
C PRO A 92 7.37 -17.94 -3.33
N THR A 93 6.78 -19.10 -3.15
CA THR A 93 6.37 -19.96 -4.26
C THR A 93 4.92 -19.75 -4.67
N ALA A 94 4.19 -18.92 -3.94
CA ALA A 94 2.78 -18.63 -4.21
C ALA A 94 2.62 -17.16 -4.54
N ASN A 95 1.54 -16.85 -5.27
CA ASN A 95 1.14 -15.46 -5.46
C ASN A 95 0.63 -14.92 -4.14
N LEU A 96 0.99 -13.67 -3.84
CA LEU A 96 0.57 -13.02 -2.60
C LEU A 96 -0.38 -11.87 -2.93
N THR A 97 -1.46 -11.77 -2.17
CA THR A 97 -2.38 -10.63 -2.27
C THR A 97 -2.09 -9.66 -1.14
N VAL A 98 -1.96 -8.40 -1.47
CA VAL A 98 -1.74 -7.34 -0.49
C VAL A 98 -2.86 -6.31 -0.58
N ASN A 99 -3.15 -5.71 0.57
CA ASN A 99 -4.07 -4.60 0.68
C ASN A 99 -3.25 -3.32 0.78
N ILE A 100 -3.63 -2.32 0.01
CA ILE A 100 -2.91 -1.06 -0.06
C ILE A 100 -3.87 0.05 0.34
N MET A 101 -3.47 0.85 1.32
CA MET A 101 -4.27 1.97 1.81
C MET A 101 -3.47 3.24 1.64
N LEU A 102 -4.08 4.25 1.04
CA LEU A 102 -3.53 5.60 0.93
C LEU A 102 -4.19 6.48 1.97
N LEU A 103 -3.39 7.12 2.78
CA LEU A 103 -3.88 8.01 3.83
C LEU A 103 -3.84 9.47 3.42
#